data_2c6d3727cd610964e9da5576c8ef8ced
#
_entry.id   2c6d3727cd610964e9da5576c8ef8ced
#
_cell.length_a   1.000
_cell.length_b   1.000
_cell.length_c   1.000
_cell.angle_alpha   90.00
_cell.angle_beta   90.00
_cell.angle_gamma   90.00
#
_symmetry.space_group_name_H-M   'P 1'
#
loop_
_entity.id
_entity.type
_entity.pdbx_description
1 polymer ?
#
loop_
_entity_poly.entity_id
_entity_poly.type
_entity_poly.pdbx_seq_one_letter_code
_entity_poly.pdbx_strand_id
1 'polypeptide(L)'
;MKKAIIGTGLLIAYAFAWDIKNGEKIYKSTCSNCHSIHMTGGLGRDFNLVSYNRTKEQIILQISDPAIGAFALGYTANAMPKFDLTKQQIEDVASFIDSLQPIKSKTLGK
;
A
#
# COMPACT_ATOMS: atom_id res chain seq x y z
N MET A 1 13.12 -32.97 17.19
CA MET A 1 14.02 -32.11 16.44
C MET A 1 13.47 -31.71 15.07
N LYS A 2 13.04 -32.66 14.24
CA LYS A 2 12.51 -32.34 12.91
C LYS A 2 11.28 -31.43 12.96
N LYS A 3 10.40 -31.66 13.95
CA LYS A 3 9.18 -30.80 14.09
C LYS A 3 9.51 -29.36 14.46
N ALA A 4 10.53 -29.14 15.28
CA ALA A 4 10.95 -27.77 15.64
C ALA A 4 11.53 -27.02 14.46
N ILE A 5 12.30 -27.69 13.59
CA ILE A 5 12.87 -27.09 12.37
C ILE A 5 11.77 -26.69 11.40
N ILE A 6 10.78 -27.57 11.19
CA ILE A 6 9.64 -27.28 10.30
C ILE A 6 8.81 -26.12 10.86
N GLY A 7 8.55 -26.10 12.17
CA GLY A 7 7.81 -25.01 12.81
C GLY A 7 8.52 -23.67 12.67
N THR A 8 9.85 -23.66 12.82
CA THR A 8 10.65 -22.44 12.65
C THR A 8 10.59 -21.93 11.21
N GLY A 9 10.66 -22.83 10.22
CA GLY A 9 10.56 -22.45 8.82
C GLY A 9 9.20 -21.82 8.48
N LEU A 10 8.10 -22.38 9.00
CA LEU A 10 6.77 -21.86 8.81
C LEU A 10 6.61 -20.48 9.45
N LEU A 11 7.15 -20.26 10.65
CA LEU A 11 7.11 -18.95 11.32
C LEU A 11 7.88 -17.90 10.54
N ILE A 12 9.04 -18.22 9.99
CA ILE A 12 9.82 -17.30 9.17
C ILE A 12 9.04 -16.92 7.91
N ALA A 13 8.47 -17.90 7.21
CA ALA A 13 7.68 -17.63 6.00
C ALA A 13 6.48 -16.74 6.32
N TYR A 14 5.78 -16.99 7.43
CA TYR A 14 4.66 -16.19 7.85
C TYR A 14 5.07 -14.74 8.19
N ALA A 15 6.24 -14.55 8.82
CA ALA A 15 6.73 -13.24 9.20
C ALA A 15 7.02 -12.34 8.00
N PHE A 16 7.30 -12.90 6.82
CA PHE A 16 7.53 -12.15 5.59
C PHE A 16 6.27 -11.99 4.72
N ALA A 17 5.15 -12.58 5.11
CA ALA A 17 3.89 -12.40 4.39
C ALA A 17 3.30 -11.03 4.71
N TRP A 18 2.74 -10.37 3.69
CA TRP A 18 2.01 -9.14 3.90
C TRP A 18 0.59 -9.45 4.36
N ASP A 19 0.08 -8.65 5.29
CA ASP A 19 -1.24 -8.81 5.84
C ASP A 19 -2.21 -7.84 5.18
N ILE A 20 -2.89 -8.30 4.14
CA ILE A 20 -3.86 -7.49 3.38
C ILE A 20 -5.04 -7.10 4.27
N LYS A 21 -5.48 -7.97 5.18
CA LYS A 21 -6.57 -7.63 6.11
C LYS A 21 -6.18 -6.53 7.08
N ASN A 22 -4.94 -6.57 7.58
CA ASN A 22 -4.44 -5.49 8.40
C ASN A 22 -4.31 -4.20 7.58
N GLY A 23 -3.88 -4.31 6.33
CA GLY A 23 -3.84 -3.17 5.40
C GLY A 23 -5.21 -2.54 5.21
N GLU A 24 -6.27 -3.34 5.10
CA GLU A 24 -7.63 -2.84 5.01
C GLU A 24 -8.04 -2.08 6.28
N LYS A 25 -7.68 -2.59 7.45
CA LYS A 25 -7.94 -1.90 8.72
C LYS A 25 -7.24 -0.54 8.77
N ILE A 26 -5.99 -0.49 8.35
CA ILE A 26 -5.22 0.75 8.29
C ILE A 26 -5.86 1.73 7.30
N TYR A 27 -6.29 1.24 6.14
CA TYR A 27 -7.03 2.05 5.18
C TYR A 27 -8.25 2.69 5.84
N LYS A 28 -9.08 1.90 6.51
CA LYS A 28 -10.33 2.40 7.13
C LYS A 28 -10.07 3.43 8.22
N SER A 29 -9.01 3.25 9.00
CA SER A 29 -8.71 4.14 10.14
C SER A 29 -7.91 5.38 9.75
N THR A 30 -7.13 5.31 8.68
CA THR A 30 -6.12 6.35 8.39
C THR A 30 -6.31 6.99 7.02
N CYS A 31 -6.66 6.23 6.01
CA CYS A 31 -6.64 6.67 4.60
C CYS A 31 -8.02 7.05 4.08
N SER A 32 -9.07 6.45 4.60
CA SER A 32 -10.43 6.56 4.06
C SER A 32 -11.03 7.96 4.16
N ASN A 33 -10.48 8.82 5.00
CA ASN A 33 -10.94 10.21 5.11
C ASN A 33 -10.72 11.00 3.81
N CYS A 34 -9.71 10.62 3.02
CA CYS A 34 -9.34 11.32 1.80
C CYS A 34 -9.40 10.44 0.56
N HIS A 35 -9.27 9.13 0.71
CA HIS A 35 -9.20 8.18 -0.41
C HIS A 35 -10.34 7.19 -0.36
N SER A 36 -11.14 7.15 -1.42
CA SER A 36 -12.19 6.14 -1.55
C SER A 36 -11.65 4.87 -2.21
N ILE A 37 -12.41 3.79 -2.11
CA ILE A 37 -12.16 2.54 -2.84
C ILE A 37 -13.38 2.13 -3.67
N HIS A 38 -14.41 2.99 -3.73
CA HIS A 38 -15.67 2.73 -4.45
C HIS A 38 -15.95 3.80 -5.50
N MET A 39 -14.94 4.54 -5.93
CA MET A 39 -15.05 5.61 -6.92
C MET A 39 -16.05 6.70 -6.50
N THR A 40 -16.17 6.93 -5.21
CA THR A 40 -17.11 7.93 -4.66
C THR A 40 -16.50 9.32 -4.53
N GLY A 41 -15.23 9.46 -4.86
CA GLY A 41 -14.52 10.74 -4.75
C GLY A 41 -13.94 10.99 -3.38
N GLY A 42 -13.19 12.09 -3.26
CA GLY A 42 -12.50 12.50 -2.03
C GLY A 42 -11.38 13.46 -2.37
N LEU A 43 -10.67 13.94 -1.36
CA LEU A 43 -9.53 14.84 -1.56
C LEU A 43 -8.38 14.14 -2.29
N GLY A 44 -8.18 12.85 -2.01
CA GLY A 44 -7.16 12.05 -2.67
C GLY A 44 -7.75 11.20 -3.78
N ARG A 45 -6.86 10.59 -4.56
CA ARG A 45 -7.23 9.71 -5.65
C ARG A 45 -7.87 8.43 -5.11
N ASP A 46 -8.89 7.93 -5.82
CA ASP A 46 -9.46 6.62 -5.50
C ASP A 46 -8.38 5.53 -5.62
N PHE A 47 -8.35 4.62 -4.66
CA PHE A 47 -7.30 3.60 -4.61
C PHE A 47 -7.42 2.55 -5.72
N ASN A 48 -8.57 2.40 -6.36
CA ASN A 48 -8.67 1.59 -7.58
C ASN A 48 -7.84 2.19 -8.72
N LEU A 49 -7.86 3.51 -8.86
CA LEU A 49 -7.03 4.20 -9.86
C LEU A 49 -5.56 4.13 -9.48
N VAL A 50 -5.23 4.34 -8.22
CA VAL A 50 -3.86 4.22 -7.73
C VAL A 50 -3.33 2.81 -7.98
N SER A 51 -4.11 1.79 -7.62
CA SER A 51 -3.74 0.39 -7.84
C SER A 51 -3.52 0.08 -9.32
N TYR A 52 -4.35 0.66 -10.20
CA TYR A 52 -4.22 0.42 -11.64
C TYR A 52 -2.99 1.12 -12.24
N ASN A 53 -2.64 2.32 -11.76
CA ASN A 53 -1.63 3.18 -12.36
C ASN A 53 -0.27 3.20 -11.65
N ARG A 54 -0.14 2.57 -10.48
CA ARG A 54 1.08 2.62 -9.68
C ARG A 54 1.53 1.22 -9.29
N THR A 55 2.84 1.03 -9.23
CA THR A 55 3.42 -0.18 -8.68
C THR A 55 3.30 -0.14 -7.16
N LYS A 56 3.44 -1.30 -6.52
CA LYS A 56 3.43 -1.38 -5.06
C LYS A 56 4.57 -0.54 -4.46
N GLU A 57 5.74 -0.54 -5.08
CA GLU A 57 6.88 0.26 -4.64
C GLU A 57 6.59 1.76 -4.69
N GLN A 58 5.90 2.21 -5.73
CA GLN A 58 5.47 3.61 -5.85
C GLN A 58 4.44 3.97 -4.77
N ILE A 59 3.55 3.05 -4.46
CA ILE A 59 2.56 3.24 -3.38
C ILE A 59 3.28 3.36 -2.03
N ILE A 60 4.25 2.48 -1.78
CA ILE A 60 5.05 2.51 -0.55
C ILE A 60 5.79 3.85 -0.43
N LEU A 61 6.41 4.32 -1.51
CA LEU A 61 7.13 5.59 -1.51
C LEU A 61 6.18 6.75 -1.14
N GLN A 62 5.00 6.80 -1.76
CA GLN A 62 4.04 7.87 -1.51
C GLN A 62 3.56 7.90 -0.05
N ILE A 63 3.38 6.73 0.56
CA ILE A 63 2.97 6.65 1.97
C ILE A 63 4.13 6.98 2.91
N SER A 64 5.32 6.46 2.60
CA SER A 64 6.51 6.62 3.46
C SER A 64 7.02 8.05 3.49
N ASP A 65 7.00 8.72 2.35
CA ASP A 65 7.48 10.09 2.21
C ASP A 65 6.63 10.82 1.17
N PRO A 66 5.47 11.34 1.57
CA PRO A 66 4.53 11.94 0.61
C PRO A 66 5.11 13.10 -0.21
N ALA A 67 6.01 13.89 0.36
CA ALA A 67 6.61 15.02 -0.36
C ALA A 67 7.52 14.52 -1.48
N ILE A 68 8.41 13.57 -1.19
CA ILE A 68 9.30 12.97 -2.19
C ILE A 68 8.49 12.13 -3.17
N GLY A 69 7.50 11.37 -2.67
CA GLY A 69 6.64 10.56 -3.52
C GLY A 69 5.87 11.41 -4.53
N ALA A 70 5.28 12.50 -4.09
CA ALA A 70 4.56 13.42 -4.98
C ALA A 70 5.48 13.98 -6.08
N PHE A 71 6.68 14.41 -5.69
CA PHE A 71 7.68 14.91 -6.65
C PHE A 71 8.08 13.82 -7.65
N ALA A 72 8.43 12.64 -7.16
CA ALA A 72 8.88 11.51 -7.99
C ALA A 72 7.80 11.03 -8.96
N LEU A 73 6.52 11.11 -8.56
CA LEU A 73 5.39 10.67 -9.37
C LEU A 73 4.80 11.79 -10.25
N GLY A 74 5.41 12.97 -10.24
CA GLY A 74 5.03 14.05 -11.13
C GLY A 74 3.84 14.89 -10.67
N TYR A 75 3.48 14.85 -9.41
CA TYR A 75 2.42 15.71 -8.88
C TYR A 75 2.94 17.13 -8.64
N THR A 76 2.11 18.12 -8.95
CA THR A 76 2.46 19.53 -8.80
C THR A 76 2.34 20.03 -7.36
N ALA A 77 1.58 19.32 -6.53
CA ALA A 77 1.38 19.67 -5.14
C ALA A 77 1.21 18.41 -4.30
N ASN A 78 1.49 18.53 -3.01
CA ASN A 78 1.28 17.44 -2.06
C ASN A 78 0.48 17.95 -0.86
N ALA A 79 -0.74 17.45 -0.73
CA ALA A 79 -1.60 17.71 0.42
C ALA A 79 -1.66 16.50 1.37
N MET A 80 -1.06 15.38 1.00
CA MET A 80 -1.07 14.18 1.82
C MET A 80 -0.08 14.31 2.97
N PRO A 81 -0.53 14.15 4.24
CA PRO A 81 0.38 14.21 5.37
C PRO A 81 1.20 12.92 5.49
N LYS A 82 2.31 13.02 6.19
CA LYS A 82 3.07 11.84 6.59
C LYS A 82 2.44 11.27 7.85
N PHE A 83 2.10 9.97 7.83
CA PHE A 83 1.53 9.28 8.98
C PHE A 83 2.61 8.52 9.75
N ASP A 84 2.40 8.37 11.04
CA ASP A 84 3.31 7.61 11.91
C ASP A 84 2.97 6.11 11.82
N LEU A 85 3.36 5.50 10.72
CA LEU A 85 3.17 4.08 10.45
C LEU A 85 4.52 3.37 10.48
N THR A 86 4.52 2.14 11.01
CA THR A 86 5.71 1.29 10.94
C THR A 86 5.92 0.83 9.50
N LYS A 87 7.12 0.36 9.19
CA LYS A 87 7.43 -0.21 7.88
C LYS A 87 6.47 -1.34 7.53
N GLN A 88 6.16 -2.22 8.49
CA GLN A 88 5.23 -3.33 8.27
C GLN A 88 3.82 -2.83 7.98
N GLN A 89 3.36 -1.81 8.71
CA GLN A 89 2.03 -1.22 8.46
C GLN A 89 1.94 -0.60 7.07
N ILE A 90 3.00 0.08 6.63
CA ILE A 90 3.06 0.65 5.28
C ILE A 90 3.00 -0.46 4.23
N GLU A 91 3.74 -1.54 4.42
CA GLU A 91 3.70 -2.68 3.51
C GLU A 91 2.34 -3.36 3.48
N ASP A 92 1.69 -3.50 4.63
CA ASP A 92 0.36 -4.09 4.72
C ASP A 92 -0.68 -3.26 3.98
N VAL A 93 -0.72 -1.94 4.20
CA VAL A 93 -1.69 -1.08 3.52
C VAL A 93 -1.37 -0.95 2.04
N ALA A 94 -0.11 -0.91 1.66
CA ALA A 94 0.28 -0.90 0.24
C ALA A 94 -0.15 -2.19 -0.45
N SER A 95 -0.05 -3.33 0.22
CA SER A 95 -0.51 -4.61 -0.32
C SER A 95 -2.03 -4.64 -0.47
N PHE A 96 -2.76 -4.07 0.48
CA PHE A 96 -4.20 -3.94 0.35
C PHE A 96 -4.57 -3.07 -0.86
N ILE A 97 -3.95 -1.91 -1.01
CA ILE A 97 -4.20 -1.02 -2.15
C ILE A 97 -3.86 -1.74 -3.46
N ASP A 98 -2.69 -2.37 -3.53
CA ASP A 98 -2.24 -3.07 -4.72
C ASP A 98 -3.19 -4.20 -5.13
N SER A 99 -3.84 -4.85 -4.16
CA SER A 99 -4.76 -5.95 -4.40
C SER A 99 -6.09 -5.52 -5.01
N LEU A 100 -6.43 -4.22 -4.99
CA LEU A 100 -7.72 -3.73 -5.49
C LEU A 100 -7.87 -3.91 -7.00
N GLN A 101 -6.76 -3.86 -7.74
CA GLN A 101 -6.77 -4.06 -9.18
C GLN A 101 -5.69 -5.07 -9.56
N PRO A 102 -6.06 -6.31 -9.87
CA PRO A 102 -5.08 -7.32 -10.29
C PRO A 102 -4.48 -7.03 -11.67
N ILE A 103 -5.19 -6.29 -12.50
CA ILE A 103 -4.72 -5.89 -13.83
C ILE A 103 -4.18 -4.46 -13.74
N LYS A 104 -2.93 -4.28 -14.16
CA LYS A 104 -2.26 -2.98 -14.10
C LYS A 104 -2.19 -2.31 -15.46
N SER A 105 -1.98 -1.00 -15.45
CA SER A 105 -1.74 -0.24 -16.67
C SER A 105 -0.50 -0.76 -17.39
N LYS A 106 -0.53 -0.78 -18.72
CA LYS A 106 0.59 -1.24 -19.54
C LYS A 106 1.87 -0.43 -19.29
N THR A 107 1.73 0.82 -18.88
CA THR A 107 2.89 1.66 -18.59
C THR A 107 3.71 1.19 -17.39
N LEU A 108 3.11 0.36 -16.50
CA LEU A 108 3.82 -0.16 -15.34
C LEU A 108 4.78 -1.30 -15.67
N GLY A 109 4.66 -1.90 -16.85
CA GLY A 109 5.52 -3.00 -17.26
C GLY A 109 6.86 -2.58 -17.85
N LYS A 110 7.20 -1.33 -17.80
CA LYS A 110 8.44 -0.80 -18.37
C LYS A 110 9.60 -0.73 -17.38
#